data_1d669ea487929eb10e5093fdcbcaca23
#
_entry.id   1d669ea487929eb10e5093fdcbcaca23
#
_cell.length_a   1.000
_cell.length_b   1.000
_cell.length_c   1.000
_cell.angle_alpha   90.00
_cell.angle_beta   90.00
_cell.angle_gamma   90.00
#
_symmetry.space_group_name_H-M   'P 1'
#
loop_
_entity.id
_entity.type
_entity.pdbx_description
1 polymer ?
#
loop_
_entity_poly.entity_id
_entity_poly.type
_entity_poly.pdbx_seq_one_letter_code
_entity_poly.pdbx_strand_id
1 'polypeptide(L)'
;MSKDGSRSCLCLGALCERLFGSSKIEVEKPANTSKLQTQNAPNPPSSEPTGEIYTALWPFQARADEELSFQEGEQFRICERQGDWWTAVKLDRNGRVTAKGVVPQNYLARRKTVKEQPWYFGTLNRFETQNLLLAPGNGVGAFLLRHSERDHIGCVLSVLINDREVKHIVVHQNQNASFYLDQSQMFQSLENLVEHYKRNILSCGICLTRPCARPEPKPQDLSHQTVDDWELPKEEFTLEEELGKGYFADVYRGKWKGMVNVAIKILKNNGRVGACK
;
A
#
# COMPACT_ATOMS: atom_id res chain seq x y z
N MET A 1 21.79 -42.29 0.49
CA MET A 1 22.41 -41.29 -0.40
C MET A 1 21.39 -41.00 -1.48
N SER A 2 20.74 -39.90 -1.41
CA SER A 2 20.34 -39.01 -2.49
C SER A 2 19.51 -37.87 -1.89
N LYS A 3 19.94 -36.66 -2.14
CA LYS A 3 19.35 -35.41 -1.66
C LYS A 3 18.32 -35.01 -2.71
N ASP A 4 17.06 -34.93 -2.36
CA ASP A 4 16.07 -34.22 -3.16
C ASP A 4 15.79 -32.86 -2.56
N GLY A 5 16.20 -31.84 -3.31
CA GLY A 5 15.97 -30.46 -3.00
C GLY A 5 14.51 -30.07 -3.22
N SER A 6 13.82 -29.79 -2.15
CA SER A 6 12.53 -29.11 -2.16
C SER A 6 12.73 -27.67 -2.62
N ARG A 7 12.48 -27.39 -3.89
CA ARG A 7 12.26 -26.02 -4.39
C ARG A 7 10.81 -25.66 -4.12
N SER A 8 10.60 -24.86 -3.11
CA SER A 8 9.30 -24.33 -2.75
C SER A 8 8.74 -23.46 -3.88
N CYS A 9 7.63 -23.89 -4.43
CA CYS A 9 6.84 -23.24 -5.45
C CYS A 9 5.99 -22.12 -4.80
N LEU A 10 6.57 -20.95 -4.54
CA LEU A 10 5.89 -19.80 -3.95
C LEU A 10 5.22 -18.85 -4.98
N CYS A 11 5.41 -19.10 -6.28
CA CYS A 11 4.99 -18.16 -7.33
C CYS A 11 3.59 -18.41 -7.92
N LEU A 12 2.93 -19.51 -7.58
CA LEU A 12 1.64 -19.87 -8.21
C LEU A 12 0.40 -19.26 -7.52
N GLY A 13 0.54 -18.66 -6.34
CA GLY A 13 -0.59 -18.11 -5.60
C GLY A 13 -1.24 -16.87 -6.23
N ALA A 14 -0.44 -16.00 -6.79
CA ALA A 14 -0.89 -14.75 -7.41
C ALA A 14 -1.49 -14.95 -8.81
N LEU A 15 -1.06 -16.01 -9.52
CA LEU A 15 -1.49 -16.30 -10.88
C LEU A 15 -2.96 -16.75 -10.97
N CYS A 16 -3.47 -17.36 -9.90
CA CYS A 16 -4.82 -17.95 -9.92
C CYS A 16 -5.97 -16.97 -9.65
N GLU A 17 -5.73 -15.84 -8.97
CA GLU A 17 -6.81 -14.91 -8.63
C GLU A 17 -7.42 -14.21 -9.86
N ARG A 18 -6.64 -14.04 -10.92
CA ARG A 18 -7.09 -13.35 -12.16
C ARG A 18 -7.60 -14.29 -13.26
N LEU A 19 -7.33 -15.59 -13.16
CA LEU A 19 -7.70 -16.54 -14.21
C LEU A 19 -9.21 -16.89 -14.26
N PHE A 20 -9.99 -16.58 -13.23
CA PHE A 20 -11.37 -17.05 -13.13
C PHE A 20 -12.41 -15.99 -12.72
N GLY A 21 -12.11 -14.71 -12.82
CA GLY A 21 -13.05 -13.63 -12.48
C GLY A 21 -13.25 -12.61 -13.60
N SER A 22 -14.24 -12.76 -14.42
CA SER A 22 -15.17 -11.79 -15.02
C SER A 22 -15.77 -12.28 -16.32
N SER A 23 -17.06 -12.44 -16.33
CA SER A 23 -17.89 -12.60 -17.54
C SER A 23 -17.98 -11.25 -18.24
N LYS A 24 -17.41 -11.13 -19.45
CA LYS A 24 -17.67 -9.98 -20.34
C LYS A 24 -18.96 -10.24 -21.10
N ILE A 25 -19.90 -9.31 -20.94
CA ILE A 25 -21.09 -9.21 -21.81
C ILE A 25 -20.68 -8.35 -23.02
N GLU A 26 -20.74 -8.92 -24.21
CA GLU A 26 -20.63 -8.20 -25.46
C GLU A 26 -21.91 -7.41 -25.72
N VAL A 27 -21.77 -6.13 -26.06
CA VAL A 27 -22.83 -5.30 -26.61
C VAL A 27 -22.44 -4.90 -28.02
N GLU A 28 -23.26 -5.33 -28.98
CA GLU A 28 -23.15 -5.05 -30.40
C GLU A 28 -23.24 -3.56 -30.73
N LYS A 29 -22.47 -3.14 -31.73
CA LYS A 29 -22.54 -1.81 -32.36
C LYS A 29 -23.61 -1.80 -33.43
N PRO A 30 -24.43 -0.74 -33.56
CA PRO A 30 -25.06 -0.39 -34.83
C PRO A 30 -24.22 0.66 -35.59
N ALA A 31 -24.04 0.39 -36.87
CA ALA A 31 -23.51 1.35 -37.85
C ALA A 31 -24.61 2.32 -38.28
N ASN A 32 -24.33 3.60 -38.47
CA ASN A 32 -24.42 4.35 -39.73
C ASN A 32 -24.28 5.87 -39.56
N THR A 33 -23.36 6.39 -40.28
CA THR A 33 -23.28 7.58 -41.16
C THR A 33 -24.23 8.77 -40.91
N SER A 34 -23.64 9.96 -40.69
CA SER A 34 -23.74 11.11 -41.66
C SER A 34 -22.91 12.31 -41.17
N LYS A 35 -22.23 12.89 -42.14
CA LYS A 35 -21.47 14.16 -42.08
C LYS A 35 -22.40 15.34 -41.78
N LEU A 36 -21.96 16.33 -41.00
CA LEU A 36 -22.14 17.76 -41.27
C LEU A 36 -21.40 18.66 -40.26
N GLN A 37 -20.48 19.42 -40.81
CA GLN A 37 -20.12 20.83 -40.56
C GLN A 37 -19.74 21.32 -39.14
N THR A 38 -18.51 21.75 -39.14
CA THR A 38 -17.77 22.75 -38.37
C THR A 38 -18.61 23.91 -37.83
N GLN A 39 -18.64 24.09 -36.49
CA GLN A 39 -18.74 25.43 -35.90
C GLN A 39 -17.88 25.44 -34.64
N ASN A 40 -16.98 26.44 -34.57
CA ASN A 40 -16.15 26.77 -33.45
C ASN A 40 -17.02 27.11 -32.22
N ALA A 41 -16.99 26.23 -31.20
CA ALA A 41 -17.42 26.56 -29.88
C ALA A 41 -16.18 26.76 -28.99
N PRO A 42 -16.16 27.76 -28.10
CA PRO A 42 -15.04 27.98 -27.20
C PRO A 42 -14.90 26.77 -26.27
N ASN A 43 -13.67 26.28 -26.09
CA ASN A 43 -13.35 25.23 -25.16
C ASN A 43 -13.95 25.58 -23.77
N PRO A 44 -14.72 24.65 -23.16
CA PRO A 44 -15.07 24.82 -21.78
C PRO A 44 -13.80 24.84 -20.93
N PRO A 45 -13.74 25.61 -19.82
CA PRO A 45 -12.59 25.63 -18.96
C PRO A 45 -12.34 24.19 -18.49
N SER A 46 -11.13 23.71 -18.68
CA SER A 46 -10.67 22.42 -18.20
C SER A 46 -10.92 22.37 -16.69
N SER A 47 -12.01 21.73 -16.29
CA SER A 47 -12.22 21.33 -14.89
C SER A 47 -11.04 20.41 -14.55
N GLU A 48 -10.05 20.95 -13.86
CA GLU A 48 -8.98 20.15 -13.28
C GLU A 48 -9.63 19.05 -12.42
N PRO A 49 -9.33 17.79 -12.66
CA PRO A 49 -9.87 16.72 -11.83
C PRO A 49 -9.36 16.96 -10.40
N THR A 50 -10.26 17.25 -9.47
CA THR A 50 -10.00 17.36 -8.04
C THR A 50 -9.66 15.99 -7.48
N GLY A 51 -8.48 15.47 -7.84
CA GLY A 51 -7.97 14.20 -7.37
C GLY A 51 -7.21 14.36 -6.05
N GLU A 52 -7.27 13.33 -5.21
CA GLU A 52 -6.49 13.27 -3.96
C GLU A 52 -4.99 13.38 -4.27
N ILE A 53 -4.29 14.24 -3.53
CA ILE A 53 -2.85 14.42 -3.66
C ILE A 53 -2.12 13.50 -2.68
N TYR A 54 -1.08 12.88 -3.15
CA TYR A 54 -0.17 12.03 -2.40
C TYR A 54 1.24 12.61 -2.41
N THR A 55 2.00 12.33 -1.36
CA THR A 55 3.40 12.73 -1.20
C THR A 55 4.27 11.47 -1.17
N ALA A 56 5.39 11.49 -1.87
CA ALA A 56 6.39 10.43 -1.79
C ALA A 56 7.08 10.46 -0.43
N LEU A 57 7.15 9.32 0.24
CA LEU A 57 7.81 9.15 1.53
C LEU A 57 9.27 8.68 1.40
N TRP A 58 9.66 8.14 0.24
CA TRP A 58 11.00 7.68 -0.12
C TRP A 58 11.29 8.00 -1.58
N PRO A 59 12.56 8.10 -1.96
CA PRO A 59 12.94 8.18 -3.36
C PRO A 59 12.69 6.83 -4.06
N PHE A 60 12.36 6.89 -5.33
CA PHE A 60 12.18 5.71 -6.17
C PHE A 60 12.83 5.92 -7.54
N GLN A 61 13.57 4.91 -8.00
CA GLN A 61 14.15 4.90 -9.33
C GLN A 61 13.36 3.95 -10.23
N ALA A 62 12.83 4.49 -11.32
CA ALA A 62 12.12 3.72 -12.35
C ALA A 62 13.01 2.61 -12.92
N ARG A 63 12.43 1.44 -13.13
CA ARG A 63 13.08 0.25 -13.68
C ARG A 63 12.54 -0.08 -15.09
N ALA A 64 11.41 0.51 -15.45
CA ALA A 64 10.75 0.38 -16.75
C ALA A 64 10.29 1.77 -17.25
N ASP A 65 10.03 1.89 -18.54
CA ASP A 65 9.71 3.18 -19.19
C ASP A 65 8.39 3.78 -18.70
N GLU A 66 7.44 2.95 -18.26
CA GLU A 66 6.15 3.41 -17.74
C GLU A 66 6.22 3.85 -16.27
N GLU A 67 7.27 3.47 -15.54
CA GLU A 67 7.47 3.83 -14.14
C GLU A 67 7.99 5.26 -14.00
N LEU A 68 7.56 5.99 -12.98
CA LEU A 68 8.07 7.32 -12.67
C LEU A 68 9.20 7.26 -11.64
N SER A 69 10.35 7.87 -11.94
CA SER A 69 11.36 8.17 -10.93
C SER A 69 10.96 9.40 -10.13
N PHE A 70 11.21 9.36 -8.81
CA PHE A 70 10.89 10.48 -7.93
C PHE A 70 11.76 10.53 -6.68
N GLN A 71 11.76 11.70 -6.04
CA GLN A 71 12.42 11.96 -4.77
C GLN A 71 11.40 12.05 -3.63
N GLU A 72 11.86 11.90 -2.40
CA GLU A 72 11.05 12.15 -1.21
C GLU A 72 10.46 13.56 -1.24
N GLY A 73 9.20 13.70 -0.84
CA GLY A 73 8.47 14.97 -0.81
C GLY A 73 7.81 15.37 -2.13
N GLU A 74 8.08 14.68 -3.24
CA GLU A 74 7.39 14.96 -4.50
C GLU A 74 5.92 14.57 -4.46
N GLN A 75 5.11 15.30 -5.21
CA GLN A 75 3.65 15.20 -5.12
C GLN A 75 3.04 14.55 -6.37
N PHE A 76 2.01 13.77 -6.13
CA PHE A 76 1.30 13.02 -7.15
C PHE A 76 -0.21 13.20 -7.01
N ARG A 77 -0.89 13.28 -8.15
CA ARG A 77 -2.33 13.08 -8.24
C ARG A 77 -2.58 11.70 -8.81
N ILE A 78 -3.32 10.87 -8.08
CA ILE A 78 -3.62 9.51 -8.51
C ILE A 78 -4.75 9.53 -9.52
N CYS A 79 -4.51 8.92 -10.68
CA CYS A 79 -5.49 8.78 -11.75
C CYS A 79 -6.25 7.46 -11.62
N GLU A 80 -5.52 6.37 -11.30
CA GLU A 80 -6.09 5.04 -11.21
C GLU A 80 -5.37 4.23 -10.13
N ARG A 81 -6.12 3.38 -9.42
CA ARG A 81 -5.60 2.49 -8.37
C ARG A 81 -5.81 1.06 -8.80
N GLN A 82 -4.74 0.40 -9.20
CA GLN A 82 -4.77 -0.99 -9.58
C GLN A 82 -3.67 -1.75 -8.82
N GLY A 83 -4.08 -2.64 -7.90
CA GLY A 83 -3.14 -3.44 -7.12
C GLY A 83 -2.10 -2.58 -6.38
N ASP A 84 -0.84 -2.98 -6.47
CA ASP A 84 0.29 -2.36 -5.80
C ASP A 84 0.93 -1.21 -6.59
N TRP A 85 0.56 -1.05 -7.86
CA TRP A 85 1.03 -0.02 -8.76
C TRP A 85 -0.12 0.89 -9.19
N TRP A 86 0.02 2.18 -8.95
CA TRP A 86 -1.00 3.17 -9.27
C TRP A 86 -0.58 4.06 -10.44
N THR A 87 -1.51 4.33 -11.34
CA THR A 87 -1.30 5.34 -12.37
C THR A 87 -1.43 6.72 -11.76
N ALA A 88 -0.40 7.54 -11.92
CA ALA A 88 -0.31 8.85 -11.32
C ALA A 88 0.25 9.89 -12.27
N VAL A 89 -0.06 11.16 -11.99
CA VAL A 89 0.62 12.31 -12.56
C VAL A 89 1.46 13.01 -11.49
N LYS A 90 2.72 13.27 -11.81
CA LYS A 90 3.66 14.00 -10.96
C LYS A 90 3.36 15.50 -11.06
N LEU A 91 3.38 16.19 -9.94
CA LEU A 91 3.05 17.61 -9.83
C LEU A 91 4.31 18.41 -9.45
N ASP A 92 4.45 19.61 -10.05
CA ASP A 92 5.42 20.60 -9.59
C ASP A 92 4.90 21.34 -8.34
N ARG A 93 5.71 22.29 -7.83
CA ARG A 93 5.36 23.09 -6.65
C ARG A 93 4.13 23.99 -6.88
N ASN A 94 3.78 24.25 -8.13
CA ASN A 94 2.63 25.06 -8.54
C ASN A 94 1.38 24.19 -8.83
N GLY A 95 1.47 22.88 -8.65
CA GLY A 95 0.40 21.93 -8.94
C GLY A 95 0.24 21.56 -10.41
N ARG A 96 1.19 21.94 -11.29
CA ARG A 96 1.16 21.61 -12.71
C ARG A 96 1.71 20.21 -12.94
N VAL A 97 1.12 19.49 -13.89
CA VAL A 97 1.55 18.16 -14.28
C VAL A 97 2.89 18.23 -15.02
N THR A 98 3.87 17.48 -14.55
CA THR A 98 5.21 17.38 -15.16
C THR A 98 5.47 16.06 -15.84
N ALA A 99 4.87 14.97 -15.34
CA ALA A 99 4.99 13.63 -15.93
C ALA A 99 3.77 12.78 -15.59
N LYS A 100 3.54 11.72 -16.36
CA LYS A 100 2.51 10.71 -16.09
C LYS A 100 3.13 9.33 -16.21
N GLY A 101 2.80 8.40 -15.31
CA GLY A 101 3.27 7.03 -15.31
C GLY A 101 2.75 6.26 -14.12
N VAL A 102 3.35 5.11 -13.84
CA VAL A 102 2.99 4.27 -12.70
C VAL A 102 3.97 4.44 -11.53
N VAL A 103 3.44 4.33 -10.33
CA VAL A 103 4.17 4.52 -9.08
C VAL A 103 3.79 3.43 -8.07
N PRO A 104 4.72 2.92 -7.25
CA PRO A 104 4.40 1.94 -6.23
C PRO A 104 3.62 2.59 -5.07
N GLN A 105 2.45 2.05 -4.73
CA GLN A 105 1.55 2.64 -3.73
C GLN A 105 2.18 2.76 -2.34
N ASN A 106 3.04 1.80 -1.97
CA ASN A 106 3.67 1.73 -0.65
C ASN A 106 4.77 2.78 -0.42
N TYR A 107 5.16 3.52 -1.48
CA TYR A 107 6.05 4.68 -1.38
C TYR A 107 5.30 5.99 -1.14
N LEU A 108 3.96 5.98 -1.18
CA LEU A 108 3.15 7.18 -1.16
C LEU A 108 2.27 7.27 0.10
N ALA A 109 2.10 8.47 0.62
CA ALA A 109 1.09 8.78 1.63
C ALA A 109 0.12 9.86 1.13
N ARG A 110 -1.16 9.74 1.49
CA ARG A 110 -2.13 10.78 1.20
C ARG A 110 -1.76 12.07 1.94
N ARG A 111 -1.66 13.16 1.19
CA ARG A 111 -1.29 14.48 1.71
C ARG A 111 -2.27 14.97 2.78
N LYS A 112 -1.76 15.69 3.76
CA LYS A 112 -2.51 16.22 4.91
C LYS A 112 -3.19 15.15 5.76
N THR A 113 -2.63 13.94 5.81
CA THR A 113 -3.05 12.89 6.74
C THR A 113 -1.91 12.53 7.68
N VAL A 114 -2.25 11.91 8.80
CA VAL A 114 -1.25 11.40 9.75
C VAL A 114 -0.27 10.41 9.10
N LYS A 115 -0.66 9.76 8.00
CA LYS A 115 0.18 8.81 7.26
C LYS A 115 1.41 9.44 6.60
N GLU A 116 1.35 10.75 6.31
CA GLU A 116 2.46 11.53 5.77
C GLU A 116 3.53 11.80 6.84
N GLN A 117 3.17 11.72 8.12
CA GLN A 117 4.09 12.02 9.21
C GLN A 117 5.18 10.94 9.36
N PRO A 118 6.47 11.33 9.49
CA PRO A 118 7.59 10.38 9.55
C PRO A 118 7.55 9.45 10.78
N TRP A 119 6.84 9.84 11.82
CA TRP A 119 6.67 9.06 13.05
C TRP A 119 5.44 8.15 13.05
N TYR A 120 4.60 8.16 12.01
CA TYR A 120 3.42 7.31 11.95
C TYR A 120 3.69 6.05 11.11
N PHE A 121 3.57 4.88 11.72
CA PHE A 121 3.94 3.59 11.12
C PHE A 121 2.76 2.70 10.73
N GLY A 122 1.52 3.23 10.79
CA GLY A 122 0.35 2.42 10.48
C GLY A 122 0.11 1.30 11.49
N THR A 123 -0.39 0.15 11.02
CA THR A 123 -0.64 -1.01 11.87
C THR A 123 0.64 -1.81 12.05
N LEU A 124 1.08 -1.95 13.30
CA LEU A 124 2.24 -2.74 13.70
C LEU A 124 1.94 -3.48 15.00
N ASN A 125 2.47 -4.67 15.15
CA ASN A 125 2.44 -5.38 16.43
C ASN A 125 3.55 -4.89 17.38
N ARG A 126 3.48 -5.34 18.62
CA ARG A 126 4.42 -4.92 19.66
C ARG A 126 5.85 -5.38 19.38
N PHE A 127 6.02 -6.59 18.87
CA PHE A 127 7.33 -7.18 18.60
C PHE A 127 8.04 -6.45 17.46
N GLU A 128 7.35 -6.21 16.37
CA GLU A 128 7.88 -5.41 15.24
C GLU A 128 8.28 -4.02 15.68
N THR A 129 7.44 -3.37 16.49
CA THR A 129 7.72 -2.05 17.07
C THR A 129 9.02 -2.03 17.89
N GLN A 130 9.23 -3.05 18.75
CA GLN A 130 10.46 -3.17 19.52
C GLN A 130 11.68 -3.36 18.63
N ASN A 131 11.59 -4.24 17.64
CA ASN A 131 12.69 -4.48 16.69
C ASN A 131 13.08 -3.21 15.93
N LEU A 132 12.10 -2.42 15.48
CA LEU A 132 12.35 -1.16 14.80
C LEU A 132 13.05 -0.14 15.70
N LEU A 133 12.55 0.07 16.92
CA LEU A 133 13.10 1.06 17.85
C LEU A 133 14.46 0.66 18.41
N LEU A 134 14.72 -0.64 18.61
CA LEU A 134 16.00 -1.17 19.07
C LEU A 134 17.04 -1.31 17.94
N ALA A 135 16.63 -1.09 16.69
CA ALA A 135 17.56 -1.15 15.55
C ALA A 135 18.65 -0.09 15.67
N PRO A 136 19.87 -0.41 15.19
CA PRO A 136 20.98 0.55 15.17
C PRO A 136 20.59 1.85 14.47
N GLY A 137 21.08 2.97 15.03
CA GLY A 137 20.78 4.30 14.51
C GLY A 137 19.66 5.02 15.26
N ASN A 138 18.83 4.35 16.07
CA ASN A 138 17.93 4.99 17.00
C ASN A 138 18.64 5.29 18.33
N GLY A 139 18.31 6.41 18.96
CA GLY A 139 18.82 6.79 20.29
C GLY A 139 17.67 6.96 21.29
N VAL A 140 18.00 7.18 22.54
CA VAL A 140 17.04 7.44 23.61
C VAL A 140 16.11 8.58 23.21
N GLY A 141 14.80 8.39 23.43
CA GLY A 141 13.73 9.30 22.99
C GLY A 141 13.30 9.11 21.55
N ALA A 142 13.94 8.22 20.77
CA ALA A 142 13.41 7.84 19.46
C ALA A 142 12.02 7.21 19.63
N PHE A 143 11.09 7.55 18.74
CA PHE A 143 9.68 7.18 18.94
C PHE A 143 8.98 6.88 17.61
N LEU A 144 7.89 6.15 17.71
CA LEU A 144 6.92 5.97 16.65
C LEU A 144 5.49 5.89 17.20
N LEU A 145 4.54 6.24 16.36
CA LEU A 145 3.12 6.08 16.61
C LEU A 145 2.56 5.01 15.67
N ARG A 146 1.79 4.09 16.21
CA ARG A 146 1.21 2.98 15.47
C ARG A 146 -0.24 2.70 15.86
N HIS A 147 -0.99 2.07 14.97
CA HIS A 147 -2.22 1.38 15.35
C HIS A 147 -1.89 -0.01 15.90
N SER A 148 -2.54 -0.36 16.99
CA SER A 148 -2.47 -1.72 17.53
C SER A 148 -3.27 -2.67 16.63
N GLU A 149 -2.77 -3.89 16.41
CA GLU A 149 -3.55 -4.96 15.77
C GLU A 149 -4.77 -5.39 16.61
N ARG A 150 -4.80 -5.02 17.89
CA ARG A 150 -5.94 -5.25 18.77
C ARG A 150 -6.91 -4.09 18.63
N ASP A 151 -8.06 -4.33 18.06
CA ASP A 151 -9.08 -3.31 17.70
C ASP A 151 -9.48 -2.37 18.85
N HIS A 152 -9.47 -2.87 20.09
CA HIS A 152 -9.88 -2.10 21.26
C HIS A 152 -8.80 -1.15 21.83
N ILE A 153 -7.54 -1.26 21.36
CA ILE A 153 -6.43 -0.44 21.90
C ILE A 153 -6.27 0.86 21.13
N GLY A 154 -6.51 0.84 19.81
CA GLY A 154 -6.36 2.00 18.95
C GLY A 154 -4.89 2.41 18.75
N CYS A 155 -4.58 3.68 18.98
CA CYS A 155 -3.28 4.27 18.74
C CYS A 155 -2.33 4.08 19.92
N VAL A 156 -1.05 3.79 19.66
CA VAL A 156 -0.02 3.56 20.69
C VAL A 156 1.24 4.35 20.32
N LEU A 157 1.68 5.21 21.24
CA LEU A 157 2.98 5.85 21.20
C LEU A 157 4.02 4.89 21.79
N SER A 158 5.07 4.60 21.05
CA SER A 158 6.18 3.75 21.50
C SER A 158 7.47 4.55 21.47
N VAL A 159 8.20 4.53 22.59
CA VAL A 159 9.42 5.35 22.77
C VAL A 159 10.56 4.51 23.34
N LEU A 160 11.76 4.69 22.81
CA LEU A 160 12.98 4.07 23.28
C LEU A 160 13.47 4.78 24.55
N ILE A 161 13.47 4.08 25.68
CA ILE A 161 13.85 4.65 26.98
C ILE A 161 15.36 4.50 27.21
N ASN A 162 15.92 3.37 26.82
CA ASN A 162 17.32 3.05 26.88
C ASN A 162 17.64 1.99 25.79
N ASP A 163 18.89 1.61 25.68
CA ASP A 163 19.39 0.70 24.62
C ASP A 163 18.71 -0.68 24.58
N ARG A 164 17.87 -1.01 25.58
CA ARG A 164 17.23 -2.33 25.72
C ARG A 164 15.74 -2.27 25.98
N GLU A 165 15.18 -1.08 26.20
CA GLU A 165 13.82 -0.93 26.67
C GLU A 165 13.01 0.05 25.84
N VAL A 166 11.86 -0.41 25.38
CA VAL A 166 10.84 0.38 24.69
C VAL A 166 9.58 0.47 25.56
N LYS A 167 9.14 1.68 25.85
CA LYS A 167 7.87 1.95 26.50
C LYS A 167 6.76 2.11 25.48
N HIS A 168 5.62 1.49 25.72
CA HIS A 168 4.42 1.62 24.92
C HIS A 168 3.34 2.31 25.72
N ILE A 169 2.82 3.42 25.25
CA ILE A 169 1.84 4.27 25.91
C ILE A 169 0.60 4.34 25.01
N VAL A 170 -0.55 3.95 25.52
CA VAL A 170 -1.82 4.04 24.78
C VAL A 170 -2.18 5.51 24.60
N VAL A 171 -2.51 5.90 23.39
CA VAL A 171 -3.06 7.22 23.09
C VAL A 171 -4.58 7.07 23.12
N HIS A 172 -5.20 7.72 24.08
CA HIS A 172 -6.64 7.74 24.24
C HIS A 172 -7.28 8.81 23.38
N GLN A 173 -8.52 8.58 22.96
CA GLN A 173 -9.34 9.58 22.29
C GLN A 173 -10.66 9.72 23.03
N ASN A 174 -11.06 10.95 23.33
CA ASN A 174 -12.33 11.24 23.98
C ASN A 174 -13.46 11.41 22.97
N GLN A 175 -14.69 11.60 23.46
CA GLN A 175 -15.88 11.79 22.61
C GLN A 175 -15.81 13.04 21.71
N ASN A 176 -14.99 14.04 22.08
CA ASN A 176 -14.75 15.26 21.30
C ASN A 176 -13.59 15.12 20.31
N ALA A 177 -13.19 13.89 20.00
CA ALA A 177 -12.08 13.56 19.11
C ALA A 177 -10.70 14.13 19.53
N SER A 178 -10.55 14.57 20.80
CA SER A 178 -9.27 15.01 21.34
C SER A 178 -8.44 13.85 21.84
N PHE A 179 -7.13 13.90 21.64
CA PHE A 179 -6.17 12.87 22.01
C PHE A 179 -5.47 13.20 23.33
N TYR A 180 -5.13 12.18 24.11
CA TYR A 180 -4.38 12.34 25.34
C TYR A 180 -3.62 11.07 25.73
N LEU A 181 -2.50 11.24 26.46
CA LEU A 181 -1.82 10.16 27.18
C LEU A 181 -2.26 10.11 28.63
N ASP A 182 -2.50 11.29 29.21
CA ASP A 182 -3.02 11.52 30.54
C ASP A 182 -4.18 12.52 30.44
N GLN A 183 -5.23 12.34 31.24
CA GLN A 183 -6.44 13.19 31.20
C GLN A 183 -6.19 14.65 31.55
N SER A 184 -5.05 14.95 32.17
CA SER A 184 -4.67 16.33 32.49
C SER A 184 -4.34 17.20 31.28
N GLN A 185 -3.99 16.58 30.13
CA GLN A 185 -3.55 17.28 28.92
C GLN A 185 -4.22 16.73 27.68
N MET A 186 -5.06 17.54 27.04
CA MET A 186 -5.80 17.19 25.83
C MET A 186 -5.20 17.89 24.57
N PHE A 187 -5.21 17.17 23.45
CA PHE A 187 -4.68 17.65 22.16
C PHE A 187 -5.72 17.48 21.05
N GLN A 188 -5.81 18.47 20.16
CA GLN A 188 -6.73 18.45 19.03
C GLN A 188 -6.27 17.49 17.90
N SER A 189 -4.98 17.17 17.84
CA SER A 189 -4.42 16.26 16.85
C SER A 189 -3.24 15.48 17.41
N LEU A 190 -2.85 14.38 16.71
CA LEU A 190 -1.68 13.59 17.06
C LEU A 190 -0.39 14.40 16.85
N GLU A 191 -0.35 15.29 15.88
CA GLU A 191 0.77 16.21 15.64
C GLU A 191 0.99 17.11 16.85
N ASN A 192 -0.07 17.72 17.39
CA ASN A 192 0.01 18.58 18.58
C ASN A 192 0.49 17.79 19.80
N LEU A 193 0.03 16.55 19.96
CA LEU A 193 0.47 15.67 21.04
C LEU A 193 1.98 15.38 20.91
N VAL A 194 2.44 15.00 19.71
CA VAL A 194 3.87 14.73 19.45
C VAL A 194 4.71 15.98 19.68
N GLU A 195 4.31 17.14 19.15
CA GLU A 195 5.07 18.38 19.35
C GLU A 195 5.12 18.83 20.81
N HIS A 196 4.08 18.57 21.58
CA HIS A 196 4.09 18.82 23.02
C HIS A 196 5.14 17.96 23.72
N TYR A 197 5.16 16.65 23.49
CA TYR A 197 6.08 15.73 24.16
C TYR A 197 7.51 15.71 23.60
N LYS A 198 7.76 16.40 22.50
CA LYS A 198 9.14 16.77 22.11
C LYS A 198 9.75 17.82 23.03
N ARG A 199 8.93 18.64 23.69
CA ARG A 199 9.37 19.73 24.59
C ARG A 199 9.14 19.43 26.06
N ASN A 200 8.24 18.51 26.37
CA ASN A 200 7.81 18.14 27.72
C ASN A 200 8.08 16.67 27.97
N ILE A 201 8.37 16.37 29.23
CA ILE A 201 8.71 15.03 29.68
C ILE A 201 7.46 14.14 29.72
N LEU A 202 7.56 12.95 29.15
CA LEU A 202 6.60 11.87 29.31
C LEU A 202 6.62 11.30 30.73
N SER A 203 5.57 10.57 31.13
CA SER A 203 5.50 9.88 32.41
C SER A 203 6.66 8.90 32.68
N CYS A 204 7.38 8.48 31.64
CA CYS A 204 8.59 7.65 31.73
C CYS A 204 9.89 8.45 31.91
N GLY A 205 9.83 9.78 32.11
CA GLY A 205 10.99 10.63 32.40
C GLY A 205 11.80 11.07 31.17
N ILE A 206 11.30 10.88 29.95
CA ILE A 206 12.00 11.15 28.70
C ILE A 206 11.15 12.04 27.79
N CYS A 207 11.78 12.94 27.02
CA CYS A 207 11.16 13.67 25.92
C CYS A 207 11.29 12.87 24.61
N LEU A 208 10.36 13.08 23.70
CA LEU A 208 10.47 12.60 22.33
C LEU A 208 11.59 13.37 21.62
N THR A 209 12.46 12.66 20.91
CA THR A 209 13.56 13.28 20.17
C THR A 209 13.29 13.25 18.67
N ARG A 210 13.62 12.18 18.01
CA ARG A 210 13.44 12.00 16.57
C ARG A 210 12.52 10.83 16.27
N PRO A 211 11.79 10.86 15.16
CA PRO A 211 11.10 9.68 14.68
C PRO A 211 12.04 8.48 14.56
N CYS A 212 11.55 7.27 14.87
CA CYS A 212 12.22 6.03 14.53
C CYS A 212 12.58 6.02 13.05
N ALA A 213 13.79 5.55 12.71
CA ALA A 213 14.16 5.36 11.32
C ALA A 213 13.18 4.39 10.65
N ARG A 214 12.47 4.87 9.63
CA ARG A 214 11.52 4.06 8.89
C ARG A 214 12.27 3.31 7.80
N PRO A 215 12.20 1.97 7.75
CA PRO A 215 12.81 1.22 6.67
C PRO A 215 12.13 1.58 5.35
N GLU A 216 12.93 1.74 4.31
CA GLU A 216 12.41 1.89 2.96
C GLU A 216 11.59 0.65 2.59
N PRO A 217 10.37 0.81 2.07
CA PRO A 217 9.59 -0.33 1.60
C PRO A 217 10.34 -0.98 0.44
N LYS A 218 10.35 -2.30 0.40
CA LYS A 218 10.81 -2.98 -0.81
C LYS A 218 9.79 -2.68 -1.90
N PRO A 219 10.22 -2.20 -3.08
CA PRO A 219 9.34 -2.18 -4.23
C PRO A 219 8.89 -3.62 -4.45
N GLN A 220 7.67 -3.81 -4.91
CA GLN A 220 7.20 -5.13 -5.34
C GLN A 220 8.28 -5.73 -6.25
N ASP A 221 8.60 -7.00 -6.04
CA ASP A 221 9.73 -7.68 -6.72
C ASP A 221 9.61 -7.63 -8.24
N LEU A 222 8.40 -7.45 -8.75
CA LEU A 222 8.11 -7.28 -10.17
C LEU A 222 7.82 -5.81 -10.46
N SER A 223 8.40 -5.27 -11.55
CA SER A 223 7.96 -4.01 -12.14
C SER A 223 6.51 -4.15 -12.65
N HIS A 224 5.82 -3.04 -12.90
CA HIS A 224 4.49 -3.06 -13.50
C HIS A 224 4.47 -3.89 -14.81
N GLN A 225 5.44 -3.68 -15.67
CA GLN A 225 5.58 -4.40 -16.93
C GLN A 225 5.83 -5.91 -16.71
N THR A 226 6.68 -6.27 -15.75
CA THR A 226 6.99 -7.68 -15.47
C THR A 226 5.79 -8.42 -14.85
N VAL A 227 4.92 -7.73 -14.12
CA VAL A 227 3.68 -8.34 -13.58
C VAL A 227 2.79 -8.80 -14.74
N ASP A 228 2.60 -7.95 -15.75
CA ASP A 228 1.78 -8.29 -16.92
C ASP A 228 2.38 -9.44 -17.74
N ASP A 229 3.71 -9.51 -17.86
CA ASP A 229 4.41 -10.60 -18.55
C ASP A 229 4.24 -11.98 -17.88
N TRP A 230 3.96 -12.02 -16.58
CA TRP A 230 3.71 -13.25 -15.84
C TRP A 230 2.24 -13.64 -15.76
N GLU A 231 1.33 -12.78 -16.24
CA GLU A 231 -0.09 -13.08 -16.34
C GLU A 231 -0.38 -13.80 -17.66
N LEU A 232 -0.55 -15.11 -17.59
CA LEU A 232 -0.83 -15.92 -18.75
C LEU A 232 -2.34 -16.04 -18.98
N PRO A 233 -2.82 -16.00 -20.24
CA PRO A 233 -4.22 -16.19 -20.56
C PRO A 233 -4.74 -17.53 -20.04
N LYS A 234 -5.90 -17.53 -19.37
CA LYS A 234 -6.47 -18.76 -18.79
C LYS A 234 -6.79 -19.82 -19.85
N GLU A 235 -7.02 -19.37 -21.07
CA GLU A 235 -7.32 -20.23 -22.24
C GLU A 235 -6.14 -21.11 -22.63
N GLU A 236 -4.93 -20.73 -22.21
CA GLU A 236 -3.72 -21.53 -22.41
C GLU A 236 -3.62 -22.75 -21.44
N PHE A 237 -4.50 -22.81 -20.42
CA PHE A 237 -4.52 -23.86 -19.41
C PHE A 237 -5.71 -24.78 -19.58
N THR A 238 -5.46 -26.09 -19.54
CA THR A 238 -6.50 -27.11 -19.46
C THR A 238 -6.44 -27.79 -18.10
N LEU A 239 -7.60 -27.90 -17.44
CA LEU A 239 -7.74 -28.65 -16.20
C LEU A 239 -7.96 -30.14 -16.54
N GLU A 240 -7.25 -31.05 -15.87
CA GLU A 240 -7.36 -32.49 -16.08
C GLU A 240 -7.92 -33.19 -14.85
N GLU A 241 -7.16 -33.31 -13.78
CA GLU A 241 -7.47 -34.11 -12.60
C GLU A 241 -7.38 -33.28 -11.32
N GLU A 242 -8.35 -33.43 -10.42
CA GLU A 242 -8.29 -32.84 -9.10
C GLU A 242 -7.24 -33.55 -8.24
N LEU A 243 -6.19 -32.85 -7.82
CA LEU A 243 -5.12 -33.35 -6.99
C LEU A 243 -5.39 -33.15 -5.49
N GLY A 244 -6.21 -32.19 -5.14
CA GLY A 244 -6.53 -31.92 -3.75
C GLY A 244 -7.56 -30.83 -3.59
N LYS A 245 -8.32 -30.93 -2.50
CA LYS A 245 -9.39 -30.03 -2.13
C LYS A 245 -9.08 -29.41 -0.76
N GLY A 246 -8.87 -28.10 -0.73
CA GLY A 246 -8.59 -27.36 0.51
C GLY A 246 -9.73 -26.42 0.88
N TYR A 247 -9.63 -25.84 2.06
CA TYR A 247 -10.60 -24.85 2.55
C TYR A 247 -10.60 -23.58 1.70
N PHE A 248 -9.40 -23.10 1.32
CA PHE A 248 -9.22 -21.84 0.57
C PHE A 248 -9.10 -22.03 -0.93
N ALA A 249 -8.71 -23.21 -1.40
CA ALA A 249 -8.44 -23.47 -2.81
C ALA A 249 -8.51 -24.95 -3.14
N ASP A 250 -8.82 -25.26 -4.39
CA ASP A 250 -8.69 -26.59 -4.97
C ASP A 250 -7.47 -26.62 -5.90
N VAL A 251 -6.78 -27.74 -5.96
CA VAL A 251 -5.59 -27.93 -6.79
C VAL A 251 -5.86 -29.00 -7.84
N TYR A 252 -5.58 -28.65 -9.07
CA TYR A 252 -5.76 -29.53 -10.23
C TYR A 252 -4.44 -29.81 -10.94
N ARG A 253 -4.29 -31.00 -11.49
CA ARG A 253 -3.34 -31.25 -12.56
C ARG A 253 -3.92 -30.67 -13.85
N GLY A 254 -3.10 -30.09 -14.67
CA GLY A 254 -3.51 -29.56 -15.96
C GLY A 254 -2.32 -29.42 -16.91
N LYS A 255 -2.60 -28.86 -18.08
CA LYS A 255 -1.58 -28.55 -19.08
C LYS A 255 -1.61 -27.10 -19.45
N TRP A 256 -0.42 -26.51 -19.61
CA TRP A 256 -0.21 -25.21 -20.22
C TRP A 256 0.17 -25.40 -21.70
N LYS A 257 -0.57 -24.73 -22.59
CA LYS A 257 -0.44 -24.84 -24.06
C LYS A 257 -0.51 -26.29 -24.57
N GLY A 258 -1.20 -27.16 -23.83
CA GLY A 258 -1.35 -28.56 -24.17
C GLY A 258 -0.09 -29.43 -24.02
N MET A 259 1.06 -28.84 -23.67
CA MET A 259 2.36 -29.54 -23.65
C MET A 259 2.97 -29.67 -22.26
N VAL A 260 2.91 -28.61 -21.44
CA VAL A 260 3.60 -28.58 -20.14
C VAL A 260 2.65 -28.98 -19.01
N ASN A 261 3.01 -30.03 -18.25
CA ASN A 261 2.24 -30.41 -17.06
C ASN A 261 2.42 -29.35 -15.96
N VAL A 262 1.32 -28.84 -15.43
CA VAL A 262 1.29 -27.83 -14.38
C VAL A 262 0.32 -28.20 -13.27
N ALA A 263 0.59 -27.71 -12.07
CA ALA A 263 -0.36 -27.74 -10.97
C ALA A 263 -1.10 -26.39 -10.92
N ILE A 264 -2.42 -26.43 -11.05
CA ILE A 264 -3.27 -25.23 -11.11
C ILE A 264 -4.05 -25.14 -9.79
N LYS A 265 -3.81 -24.06 -9.04
CA LYS A 265 -4.51 -23.80 -7.79
C LYS A 265 -5.63 -22.78 -8.03
N ILE A 266 -6.87 -23.20 -7.82
CA ILE A 266 -8.06 -22.34 -7.97
C ILE A 266 -8.52 -21.89 -6.59
N LEU A 267 -8.48 -20.57 -6.34
CA LEU A 267 -8.94 -19.99 -5.08
C LEU A 267 -10.48 -19.99 -5.01
N LYS A 268 -11.01 -20.42 -3.86
CA LYS A 268 -12.45 -20.38 -3.60
C LYS A 268 -12.85 -18.96 -3.17
N ASN A 269 -13.80 -18.39 -3.87
CA ASN A 269 -14.36 -17.08 -3.53
C ASN A 269 -15.31 -17.26 -2.35
N ASN A 270 -14.78 -17.25 -1.12
CA ASN A 270 -15.57 -17.35 0.11
C ASN A 270 -16.24 -16.01 0.42
N GLY A 271 -17.14 -15.53 -0.47
CA GLY A 271 -18.22 -14.59 -0.15
C GLY A 271 -17.94 -13.35 0.69
N ARG A 272 -16.68 -12.92 0.87
CA ARG A 272 -16.32 -11.63 1.45
C ARG A 272 -15.93 -10.65 0.34
N VAL A 273 -16.88 -10.35 -0.50
CA VAL A 273 -16.85 -9.10 -1.27
C VAL A 273 -17.26 -8.01 -0.29
N GLY A 274 -16.28 -7.46 0.40
CA GLY A 274 -16.44 -6.15 0.99
C GLY A 274 -16.59 -5.16 -0.15
N ALA A 275 -17.83 -4.79 -0.45
CA ALA A 275 -18.11 -3.68 -1.34
C ALA A 275 -17.49 -2.43 -0.73
N CYS A 276 -16.35 -2.00 -1.23
CA CYS A 276 -15.94 -0.60 -1.09
C CYS A 276 -16.87 0.22 -2.00
N LYS A 277 -17.84 0.86 -1.35
CA LYS A 277 -18.53 2.02 -1.91
C LYS A 277 -17.64 3.25 -1.77
#